data_20500466d62cc46848fddf140e0563a4
#
_entry.id   20500466d62cc46848fddf140e0563a4
#
_cell.length_a   1.000
_cell.length_b   1.000
_cell.length_c   1.000
_cell.angle_alpha   90.00
_cell.angle_beta   90.00
_cell.angle_gamma   90.00
#
_symmetry.space_group_name_H-M   'P 1'
#
loop_
_entity.id
_entity.type
_entity.pdbx_description
1 polymer ?
#
loop_
_entity_poly.entity_id
_entity_poly.type
_entity_poly.pdbx_seq_one_letter_code
_entity_poly.pdbx_strand_id
1 'polypeptide(L)'
;MVRIIAIVGMPGSGKSVVASYLKNHGFPIIRFGDIIIQEVEKRALPITPNNEQIIREELRTKHGMDVCAQKALPFIKEKMLDHQLVIIDGLYSFSEYKTLKKEFNDELLVLAIFTPKAIRYERLTLRQERPLTIVEAQRRDFLEIERIEKGGPIAMADFTIINDGSQYQLHRKLEEILATLLPEVVAVSR
;
A
#
# COMPACT_ATOMS: atom_id res chain seq x y z
N MET A 1 -5.25 20.22 -4.19
CA MET A 1 -3.79 19.88 -4.23
C MET A 1 -3.65 18.48 -3.64
N VAL A 2 -2.89 17.57 -4.28
CA VAL A 2 -2.68 16.21 -3.75
C VAL A 2 -1.85 16.27 -2.46
N ARG A 3 -2.32 15.61 -1.41
CA ARG A 3 -1.64 15.54 -0.11
C ARG A 3 -1.43 14.12 0.39
N ILE A 4 -2.06 13.15 -0.27
CA ILE A 4 -1.97 11.73 0.08
C ILE A 4 -1.75 10.91 -1.19
N ILE A 5 -0.76 10.03 -1.18
CA ILE A 5 -0.59 9.00 -2.20
C ILE A 5 -0.75 7.63 -1.56
N ALA A 6 -1.78 6.88 -1.97
CA ALA A 6 -1.98 5.50 -1.57
C ALA A 6 -1.37 4.54 -2.62
N ILE A 7 -0.41 3.71 -2.19
CA ILE A 7 0.27 2.74 -3.05
C ILE A 7 -0.53 1.43 -3.06
N VAL A 8 -0.94 1.00 -4.25
CA VAL A 8 -1.69 -0.24 -4.46
C VAL A 8 -1.00 -1.18 -5.45
N GLY A 9 -1.42 -2.43 -5.49
CA GLY A 9 -0.90 -3.45 -6.41
C GLY A 9 -0.93 -4.85 -5.80
N MET A 10 -0.85 -5.86 -6.64
CA MET A 10 -0.87 -7.26 -6.23
C MET A 10 0.44 -7.68 -5.50
N PRO A 11 0.46 -8.80 -4.75
CA PRO A 11 1.69 -9.35 -4.17
C PRO A 11 2.80 -9.51 -5.22
N GLY A 12 4.04 -9.14 -4.86
CA GLY A 12 5.19 -9.20 -5.78
C GLY A 12 5.29 -8.06 -6.80
N SER A 13 4.37 -7.08 -6.79
CA SER A 13 4.39 -5.98 -7.76
C SER A 13 5.49 -4.93 -7.53
N GLY A 14 6.12 -4.87 -6.34
CA GLY A 14 7.16 -3.91 -6.01
C GLY A 14 6.71 -2.71 -5.18
N LYS A 15 5.52 -2.74 -4.58
CA LYS A 15 5.03 -1.68 -3.67
C LYS A 15 6.01 -1.33 -2.57
N SER A 16 6.60 -2.33 -1.91
CA SER A 16 7.57 -2.12 -0.82
C SER A 16 8.83 -1.39 -1.27
N VAL A 17 9.26 -1.59 -2.51
CA VAL A 17 10.39 -0.85 -3.10
C VAL A 17 10.03 0.62 -3.25
N VAL A 18 8.83 0.91 -3.76
CA VAL A 18 8.32 2.29 -3.89
C VAL A 18 8.14 2.95 -2.53
N ALA A 19 7.53 2.25 -1.55
CA ALA A 19 7.34 2.76 -0.20
C ALA A 19 8.70 3.05 0.49
N SER A 20 9.68 2.16 0.36
CA SER A 20 11.03 2.37 0.90
C SER A 20 11.74 3.55 0.23
N TYR A 21 11.61 3.68 -1.09
CA TYR A 21 12.16 4.82 -1.83
C TYR A 21 11.59 6.14 -1.27
N LEU A 22 10.28 6.26 -1.16
CA LEU A 22 9.62 7.46 -0.64
C LEU A 22 9.99 7.76 0.82
N LYS A 23 10.09 6.73 1.66
CA LYS A 23 10.55 6.86 3.04
C LYS A 23 11.95 7.44 3.11
N ASN A 24 12.88 6.95 2.28
CA ASN A 24 14.27 7.42 2.24
C ASN A 24 14.38 8.87 1.72
N HIS A 25 13.36 9.37 1.01
CA HIS A 25 13.24 10.77 0.59
C HIS A 25 12.46 11.64 1.58
N GLY A 26 12.25 11.15 2.81
CA GLY A 26 11.68 11.93 3.91
C GLY A 26 10.15 11.99 3.94
N PHE A 27 9.44 11.28 3.07
CA PHE A 27 7.98 11.24 3.12
C PHE A 27 7.48 10.35 4.27
N PRO A 28 6.55 10.82 5.11
CA PRO A 28 5.94 9.99 6.14
C PRO A 28 5.12 8.85 5.52
N ILE A 29 5.34 7.64 6.02
CA ILE A 29 4.63 6.44 5.57
C ILE A 29 3.67 5.98 6.66
N ILE A 30 2.41 5.79 6.32
CA ILE A 30 1.41 5.14 7.17
C ILE A 30 1.11 3.77 6.58
N ARG A 31 1.49 2.73 7.30
CA ARG A 31 1.25 1.35 6.88
C ARG A 31 -0.01 0.81 7.55
N PHE A 32 -0.97 0.38 6.77
CA PHE A 32 -2.19 -0.24 7.32
C PHE A 32 -1.91 -1.55 8.05
N GLY A 33 -0.84 -2.25 7.67
CA GLY A 33 -0.37 -3.42 8.40
C GLY A 33 0.03 -3.13 9.85
N ASP A 34 0.54 -1.93 10.14
CA ASP A 34 0.97 -1.56 11.49
C ASP A 34 -0.22 -1.45 12.46
N ILE A 35 -1.41 -1.13 11.95
CA ILE A 35 -2.66 -1.15 12.75
C ILE A 35 -2.97 -2.55 13.26
N ILE A 36 -2.73 -3.57 12.44
CA ILE A 36 -2.90 -4.97 12.81
C ILE A 36 -1.83 -5.38 13.84
N ILE A 37 -0.59 -4.99 13.61
CA ILE A 37 0.53 -5.27 14.53
C ILE A 37 0.26 -4.65 15.90
N GLN A 38 -0.15 -3.38 15.96
CA GLN A 38 -0.51 -2.71 17.21
C GLN A 38 -1.64 -3.44 17.96
N GLU A 39 -2.60 -3.99 17.24
CA GLU A 39 -3.69 -4.74 17.87
C GLU A 39 -3.21 -6.11 18.40
N VAL A 40 -2.28 -6.79 17.69
CA VAL A 40 -1.61 -8.00 18.17
C VAL A 40 -0.85 -7.72 19.47
N GLU A 41 -0.08 -6.62 19.49
CA GLU A 41 0.70 -6.18 20.68
C GLU A 41 -0.20 -5.83 21.87
N LYS A 42 -1.29 -5.08 21.62
CA LYS A 42 -2.28 -4.76 22.68
C LYS A 42 -2.89 -5.99 23.35
N ARG A 43 -2.95 -7.11 22.62
CA ARG A 43 -3.45 -8.39 23.15
C ARG A 43 -2.35 -9.26 23.74
N ALA A 44 -1.12 -8.74 23.85
CA ALA A 44 0.06 -9.45 24.31
C ALA A 44 0.32 -10.78 23.55
N LEU A 45 -0.02 -10.81 22.25
CA LEU A 45 0.23 -11.94 21.37
C LEU A 45 1.56 -11.79 20.64
N PRO A 46 2.27 -12.87 20.33
CA PRO A 46 3.47 -12.81 19.50
C PRO A 46 3.13 -12.35 18.09
N ILE A 47 3.99 -11.50 17.50
CA ILE A 47 3.82 -11.02 16.11
C ILE A 47 4.20 -12.15 15.17
N THR A 48 3.18 -12.87 14.70
CA THR A 48 3.31 -13.97 13.75
C THR A 48 2.30 -13.78 12.60
N PRO A 49 2.58 -14.31 11.40
CA PRO A 49 1.62 -14.26 10.29
C PRO A 49 0.23 -14.79 10.62
N ASN A 50 0.18 -15.83 11.46
CA ASN A 50 -1.08 -16.42 11.90
C ASN A 50 -1.87 -15.48 12.81
N ASN A 51 -1.25 -14.90 13.82
CA ASN A 51 -1.91 -13.95 14.72
C ASN A 51 -2.33 -12.67 13.97
N GLU A 52 -1.47 -12.15 13.08
CA GLU A 52 -1.83 -11.03 12.21
C GLU A 52 -3.06 -11.34 11.36
N GLN A 53 -3.18 -12.56 10.82
CA GLN A 53 -4.33 -12.97 10.03
C GLN A 53 -5.59 -13.06 10.88
N ILE A 54 -5.54 -13.73 12.02
CA ILE A 54 -6.67 -13.87 12.95
C ILE A 54 -7.19 -12.49 13.36
N ILE A 55 -6.31 -11.62 13.82
CA ILE A 55 -6.68 -10.26 14.26
C ILE A 55 -7.30 -9.45 13.11
N ARG A 56 -6.73 -9.55 11.90
CA ARG A 56 -7.27 -8.87 10.72
C ARG A 56 -8.68 -9.35 10.38
N GLU A 57 -8.92 -10.64 10.42
CA GLU A 57 -10.23 -11.22 10.14
C GLU A 57 -11.25 -10.83 11.21
N GLU A 58 -10.87 -10.89 12.48
CA GLU A 58 -11.73 -10.44 13.59
C GLU A 58 -12.09 -8.96 13.49
N LEU A 59 -11.10 -8.09 13.25
CA LEU A 59 -11.35 -6.65 13.13
C LEU A 59 -12.30 -6.35 11.96
N ARG A 60 -12.11 -7.01 10.82
CA ARG A 60 -12.98 -6.85 9.65
C ARG A 60 -14.39 -7.36 9.90
N THR A 61 -14.53 -8.50 10.56
CA THR A 61 -15.84 -9.06 10.92
C THR A 61 -16.59 -8.14 11.88
N LYS A 62 -15.88 -7.53 12.83
CA LYS A 62 -16.48 -6.69 13.89
C LYS A 62 -16.73 -5.26 13.45
N HIS A 63 -15.85 -4.68 12.63
CA HIS A 63 -15.84 -3.25 12.33
C HIS A 63 -15.95 -2.92 10.83
N GLY A 64 -16.05 -3.92 9.96
CA GLY A 64 -16.14 -3.74 8.52
C GLY A 64 -14.81 -3.87 7.79
N MET A 65 -14.90 -4.04 6.47
CA MET A 65 -13.73 -4.25 5.59
C MET A 65 -12.78 -3.06 5.53
N ASP A 66 -13.24 -1.87 5.89
CA ASP A 66 -12.49 -0.62 5.90
C ASP A 66 -11.89 -0.24 7.26
N VAL A 67 -11.91 -1.15 8.24
CA VAL A 67 -11.46 -0.90 9.61
C VAL A 67 -10.04 -0.32 9.70
N CYS A 68 -9.12 -0.77 8.83
CA CYS A 68 -7.76 -0.23 8.82
C CYS A 68 -7.74 1.22 8.34
N ALA A 69 -8.52 1.58 7.33
CA ALA A 69 -8.66 2.95 6.89
C ALA A 69 -9.25 3.83 8.01
N GLN A 70 -10.36 3.41 8.63
CA GLN A 70 -10.99 4.15 9.74
C GLN A 70 -10.01 4.41 10.89
N LYS A 71 -9.26 3.39 11.31
CA LYS A 71 -8.26 3.52 12.38
C LYS A 71 -7.03 4.35 11.96
N ALA A 72 -6.71 4.43 10.67
CA ALA A 72 -5.61 5.23 10.14
C ALA A 72 -5.95 6.72 10.01
N LEU A 73 -7.22 7.11 9.86
CA LEU A 73 -7.63 8.50 9.64
C LEU A 73 -7.00 9.50 10.62
N PRO A 74 -6.99 9.27 11.95
CA PRO A 74 -6.38 10.20 12.89
C PRO A 74 -4.88 10.40 12.62
N PHE A 75 -4.15 9.33 12.35
CA PHE A 75 -2.72 9.37 12.06
C PHE A 75 -2.40 10.05 10.73
N ILE A 76 -3.24 9.83 9.70
CA ILE A 76 -3.11 10.52 8.41
C ILE A 76 -3.28 12.02 8.61
N LYS A 77 -4.35 12.43 9.30
CA LYS A 77 -4.62 13.85 9.57
C LYS A 77 -3.51 14.50 10.40
N GLU A 78 -2.99 13.82 11.40
CA GLU A 78 -1.84 14.30 12.20
C GLU A 78 -0.62 14.56 11.31
N LYS A 79 -0.25 13.59 10.47
CA LYS A 79 0.91 13.75 9.55
C LYS A 79 0.69 14.87 8.52
N MET A 80 -0.54 15.10 8.10
CA MET A 80 -0.87 16.20 7.17
C MET A 80 -0.69 17.60 7.78
N LEU A 81 -0.56 17.72 9.10
CA LEU A 81 -0.28 19.03 9.75
C LEU A 81 1.15 19.50 9.44
N ASP A 82 2.10 18.58 9.46
CA ASP A 82 3.53 18.89 9.38
C ASP A 82 4.16 18.55 8.02
N HIS A 83 3.42 17.83 7.15
CA HIS A 83 3.94 17.36 5.88
C HIS A 83 3.02 17.73 4.71
N GLN A 84 3.62 18.13 3.61
CA GLN A 84 2.88 18.45 2.36
C GLN A 84 2.31 17.19 1.70
N LEU A 85 2.98 16.04 1.85
CA LEU A 85 2.58 14.76 1.28
C LEU A 85 2.72 13.65 2.31
N VAL A 86 1.69 12.81 2.42
CA VAL A 86 1.65 11.59 3.24
C VAL A 86 1.48 10.37 2.34
N ILE A 87 2.22 9.31 2.60
CA ILE A 87 2.13 8.07 1.84
C ILE A 87 1.37 7.02 2.64
N ILE A 88 0.42 6.35 2.01
CA ILE A 88 -0.27 5.18 2.56
C ILE A 88 0.28 3.93 1.88
N ASP A 89 0.91 3.04 2.66
CA ASP A 89 1.31 1.70 2.22
C ASP A 89 0.32 0.67 2.74
N GLY A 90 -0.31 -0.06 1.82
CA GLY A 90 -1.19 -1.16 2.18
C GLY A 90 -2.68 -0.85 2.13
N LEU A 91 -3.11 0.03 1.24
CA LEU A 91 -4.51 0.11 0.83
C LEU A 91 -4.89 -1.20 0.12
N TYR A 92 -5.70 -2.03 0.79
CA TYR A 92 -5.96 -3.39 0.33
C TYR A 92 -7.36 -3.61 -0.21
N SER A 93 -8.40 -3.00 0.38
CA SER A 93 -9.78 -3.27 0.00
C SER A 93 -10.44 -2.09 -0.72
N PHE A 94 -11.47 -2.39 -1.52
CA PHE A 94 -12.28 -1.35 -2.14
C PHE A 94 -13.06 -0.54 -1.10
N SER A 95 -13.44 -1.18 0.00
CA SER A 95 -14.07 -0.49 1.14
C SER A 95 -13.15 0.53 1.79
N GLU A 96 -11.86 0.18 2.01
CA GLU A 96 -10.84 1.14 2.50
C GLU A 96 -10.66 2.33 1.52
N TYR A 97 -10.61 2.05 0.20
CA TYR A 97 -10.55 3.10 -0.82
C TYR A 97 -11.73 4.07 -0.71
N LYS A 98 -12.96 3.53 -0.61
CA LYS A 98 -14.18 4.37 -0.49
C LYS A 98 -14.14 5.26 0.75
N THR A 99 -13.70 4.73 1.88
CA THR A 99 -13.57 5.47 3.14
C THR A 99 -12.54 6.60 3.01
N LEU A 100 -11.37 6.33 2.46
CA LEU A 100 -10.35 7.35 2.23
C LEU A 100 -10.81 8.39 1.20
N LYS A 101 -11.44 7.95 0.11
CA LYS A 101 -11.93 8.88 -0.94
C LYS A 101 -13.04 9.78 -0.41
N LYS A 102 -13.92 9.27 0.44
CA LYS A 102 -14.96 10.06 1.10
C LYS A 102 -14.37 11.14 2.02
N GLU A 103 -13.28 10.82 2.73
CA GLU A 103 -12.67 11.72 3.71
C GLU A 103 -11.78 12.77 3.04
N PHE A 104 -10.97 12.37 2.04
CA PHE A 104 -9.92 13.23 1.47
C PHE A 104 -10.21 13.72 0.05
N ASN A 105 -11.22 13.18 -0.60
CA ASN A 105 -11.65 13.56 -1.94
C ASN A 105 -10.48 13.75 -2.93
N ASP A 106 -10.26 14.97 -3.42
CA ASP A 106 -9.23 15.31 -4.41
C ASP A 106 -7.82 15.43 -3.82
N GLU A 107 -7.68 15.38 -2.50
CA GLU A 107 -6.38 15.29 -1.83
C GLU A 107 -5.79 13.87 -1.89
N LEU A 108 -6.62 12.83 -2.09
CA LEU A 108 -6.20 11.44 -2.24
C LEU A 108 -5.95 11.09 -3.70
N LEU A 109 -4.76 10.58 -3.96
CA LEU A 109 -4.37 9.98 -5.22
C LEU A 109 -3.95 8.52 -5.00
N VAL A 110 -4.36 7.63 -5.90
CA VAL A 110 -3.99 6.22 -5.86
C VAL A 110 -2.96 5.92 -6.94
N LEU A 111 -1.82 5.38 -6.51
CA LEU A 111 -0.72 4.94 -7.37
C LEU A 111 -0.67 3.41 -7.42
N ALA A 112 -1.02 2.83 -8.56
CA ALA A 112 -0.90 1.41 -8.78
C ALA A 112 0.49 1.02 -9.28
N ILE A 113 1.07 -0.01 -8.67
CA ILE A 113 2.26 -0.68 -9.18
C ILE A 113 1.80 -1.99 -9.83
N PHE A 114 1.83 -2.00 -11.15
CA PHE A 114 1.46 -3.17 -11.95
C PHE A 114 2.72 -3.94 -12.36
N THR A 115 2.65 -5.25 -12.25
CA THR A 115 3.70 -6.17 -12.75
C THR A 115 3.01 -7.40 -13.31
N PRO A 116 3.40 -7.87 -14.50
CA PRO A 116 2.87 -9.11 -15.08
C PRO A 116 2.91 -10.27 -14.10
N LYS A 117 1.87 -11.10 -14.10
CA LYS A 117 1.69 -12.21 -13.15
C LYS A 117 2.90 -13.13 -13.08
N ALA A 118 3.50 -13.49 -14.22
CA ALA A 118 4.67 -14.38 -14.26
C ALA A 118 5.87 -13.80 -13.49
N ILE A 119 6.18 -12.51 -13.72
CA ILE A 119 7.26 -11.81 -13.03
C ILE A 119 6.97 -11.68 -11.53
N ARG A 120 5.72 -11.40 -11.12
CA ARG A 120 5.35 -11.35 -9.70
C ARG A 120 5.57 -12.68 -8.99
N TYR A 121 5.17 -13.77 -9.62
CA TYR A 121 5.31 -15.11 -9.05
C TYR A 121 6.78 -15.51 -8.93
N GLU A 122 7.60 -15.23 -9.94
CA GLU A 122 9.04 -15.42 -9.86
C GLU A 122 9.64 -14.61 -8.69
N ARG A 123 9.33 -13.31 -8.57
CA ARG A 123 9.79 -12.48 -7.47
C ARG A 123 9.36 -13.01 -6.10
N LEU A 124 8.14 -13.57 -5.99
CA LEU A 124 7.64 -14.15 -4.75
C LEU A 124 8.33 -15.45 -4.38
N THR A 125 8.80 -16.24 -5.36
CA THR A 125 9.58 -17.46 -5.09
C THR A 125 11.02 -17.16 -4.67
N LEU A 126 11.60 -16.09 -5.22
CA LEU A 126 13.01 -15.73 -5.00
C LEU A 126 13.25 -14.83 -3.78
N ARG A 127 12.21 -14.29 -3.16
CA ARG A 127 12.40 -13.38 -2.02
C ARG A 127 12.94 -14.12 -0.80
N GLN A 128 13.80 -13.45 -0.03
CA GLN A 128 14.46 -14.02 1.15
C GLN A 128 13.50 -14.26 2.30
N GLU A 129 12.54 -13.35 2.51
CA GLU A 129 11.57 -13.44 3.59
C GLU A 129 10.22 -13.95 3.08
N ARG A 130 9.69 -14.99 3.73
CA ARG A 130 8.37 -15.57 3.41
C ARG A 130 8.23 -15.90 1.91
N PRO A 131 9.15 -16.69 1.31
CA PRO A 131 9.03 -17.11 -0.08
C PRO A 131 7.72 -17.89 -0.28
N LEU A 132 7.17 -17.81 -1.48
CA LEU A 132 5.95 -18.55 -1.84
C LEU A 132 6.24 -19.42 -3.07
N THR A 133 5.73 -20.61 -3.10
CA THR A 133 5.64 -21.38 -4.33
C THR A 133 4.69 -20.70 -5.33
N ILE A 134 4.76 -21.06 -6.60
CA ILE A 134 3.83 -20.53 -7.64
C ILE A 134 2.37 -20.81 -7.26
N VAL A 135 2.08 -21.99 -6.72
CA VAL A 135 0.73 -22.39 -6.31
C VAL A 135 0.24 -21.52 -5.14
N GLU A 136 1.09 -21.28 -4.14
CA GLU A 136 0.74 -20.40 -3.01
C GLU A 136 0.58 -18.94 -3.45
N ALA A 137 1.41 -18.46 -4.37
CA ALA A 137 1.29 -17.12 -4.94
C ALA A 137 -0.05 -16.95 -5.68
N GLN A 138 -0.45 -17.94 -6.49
CA GLN A 138 -1.74 -17.95 -7.17
C GLN A 138 -2.91 -18.00 -6.19
N ARG A 139 -2.85 -18.89 -5.19
CA ARG A 139 -3.87 -18.97 -4.15
C ARG A 139 -4.02 -17.65 -3.39
N ARG A 140 -2.90 -16.99 -3.10
CA ARG A 140 -2.90 -15.68 -2.45
C ARG A 140 -3.55 -14.61 -3.32
N ASP A 141 -3.26 -14.58 -4.62
CA ASP A 141 -3.91 -13.63 -5.54
C ASP A 141 -5.43 -13.81 -5.53
N PHE A 142 -5.93 -15.05 -5.61
CA PHE A 142 -7.37 -15.34 -5.57
C PHE A 142 -8.00 -14.85 -4.25
N LEU A 143 -7.39 -15.19 -3.11
CA LEU A 143 -7.90 -14.76 -1.81
C LEU A 143 -7.92 -13.23 -1.65
N GLU A 144 -6.89 -12.53 -2.16
CA GLU A 144 -6.85 -11.08 -2.09
C GLU A 144 -7.88 -10.41 -3.01
N ILE A 145 -8.20 -11.01 -4.16
CA ILE A 145 -9.25 -10.51 -5.06
C ILE A 145 -10.63 -10.82 -4.51
N GLU A 146 -10.90 -12.08 -4.14
CA GLU A 146 -12.24 -12.55 -3.77
C GLU A 146 -12.67 -12.06 -2.37
N ARG A 147 -11.75 -12.10 -1.39
CA ARG A 147 -12.11 -11.81 0.01
C ARG A 147 -11.92 -10.37 0.44
N ILE A 148 -10.97 -9.66 -0.16
CA ILE A 148 -10.67 -8.29 0.23
C ILE A 148 -10.86 -7.28 -0.89
N GLU A 149 -11.38 -7.70 -2.03
CA GLU A 149 -11.74 -6.83 -3.16
C GLU A 149 -10.56 -5.97 -3.63
N LYS A 150 -9.34 -6.54 -3.60
CA LYS A 150 -8.11 -5.79 -3.89
C LYS A 150 -8.02 -5.27 -5.32
N GLY A 151 -8.73 -5.86 -6.25
CA GLY A 151 -8.86 -5.38 -7.60
C GLY A 151 -9.48 -3.98 -7.70
N GLY A 152 -10.37 -3.62 -6.77
CA GLY A 152 -11.07 -2.35 -6.76
C GLY A 152 -10.13 -1.14 -6.69
N PRO A 153 -9.29 -0.98 -5.66
CA PRO A 153 -8.34 0.13 -5.59
C PRO A 153 -7.35 0.17 -6.75
N ILE A 154 -6.95 -0.99 -7.28
CA ILE A 154 -6.05 -1.08 -8.44
C ILE A 154 -6.74 -0.55 -9.70
N ALA A 155 -8.01 -0.92 -9.92
CA ALA A 155 -8.80 -0.43 -11.06
C ALA A 155 -9.14 1.06 -10.97
N MET A 156 -9.20 1.61 -9.75
CA MET A 156 -9.47 3.03 -9.48
C MET A 156 -8.21 3.89 -9.36
N ALA A 157 -7.05 3.35 -9.74
CA ALA A 157 -5.80 4.10 -9.65
C ALA A 157 -5.75 5.29 -10.60
N ASP A 158 -5.32 6.44 -10.09
CA ASP A 158 -5.11 7.67 -10.85
C ASP A 158 -3.85 7.58 -11.72
N PHE A 159 -2.83 6.88 -11.22
CA PHE A 159 -1.58 6.58 -11.95
C PHE A 159 -1.20 5.11 -11.83
N THR A 160 -0.61 4.58 -12.90
CA THR A 160 -0.10 3.21 -12.92
C THR A 160 1.35 3.17 -13.40
N ILE A 161 2.23 2.60 -12.58
CA ILE A 161 3.60 2.29 -12.98
C ILE A 161 3.68 0.82 -13.38
N ILE A 162 4.10 0.54 -14.63
CA ILE A 162 4.43 -0.81 -15.08
C ILE A 162 5.84 -1.13 -14.60
N ASN A 163 5.96 -2.09 -13.66
CA ASN A 163 7.20 -2.54 -13.04
C ASN A 163 7.59 -3.94 -13.56
N ASP A 164 8.02 -3.98 -14.80
CA ASP A 164 8.46 -5.17 -15.53
C ASP A 164 9.98 -5.23 -15.77
N GLY A 165 10.69 -4.20 -15.35
CA GLY A 165 12.12 -4.02 -15.52
C GLY A 165 12.91 -3.95 -14.22
N SER A 166 14.00 -3.18 -14.26
CA SER A 166 14.91 -2.98 -13.13
C SER A 166 14.34 -2.04 -12.07
N GLN A 167 14.89 -2.10 -10.85
CA GLN A 167 14.55 -1.18 -9.76
C GLN A 167 14.85 0.27 -10.13
N TYR A 168 15.92 0.52 -10.87
CA TYR A 168 16.26 1.86 -11.38
C TYR A 168 15.15 2.43 -12.28
N GLN A 169 14.61 1.61 -13.19
CA GLN A 169 13.51 2.04 -14.06
C GLN A 169 12.22 2.31 -13.27
N LEU A 170 11.96 1.52 -12.23
CA LEU A 170 10.82 1.76 -11.32
C LEU A 170 10.97 3.11 -10.62
N HIS A 171 12.14 3.42 -10.07
CA HIS A 171 12.41 4.70 -9.40
C HIS A 171 12.27 5.87 -10.36
N ARG A 172 12.84 5.79 -11.58
CA ARG A 172 12.67 6.84 -12.58
C ARG A 172 11.21 7.14 -12.92
N LYS A 173 10.41 6.09 -13.18
CA LYS A 173 8.97 6.26 -13.45
C LYS A 173 8.23 6.90 -12.26
N LEU A 174 8.63 6.56 -11.03
CA LEU A 174 8.09 7.18 -9.83
C LEU A 174 8.46 8.68 -9.74
N GLU A 175 9.72 9.03 -9.97
CA GLU A 175 10.20 10.42 -9.98
C GLU A 175 9.46 11.28 -11.01
N GLU A 176 9.20 10.75 -12.21
CA GLU A 176 8.43 11.43 -13.26
C GLU A 176 7.00 11.76 -12.79
N ILE A 177 6.34 10.83 -12.08
CA ILE A 177 5.01 11.08 -11.50
C ILE A 177 5.09 12.11 -10.38
N LEU A 178 6.05 11.97 -9.47
CA LEU A 178 6.23 12.92 -8.37
C LEU A 178 6.52 14.34 -8.87
N ALA A 179 7.34 14.50 -9.91
CA ALA A 179 7.62 15.79 -10.52
C ALA A 179 6.36 16.45 -11.11
N THR A 180 5.43 15.66 -11.61
CA THR A 180 4.14 16.15 -12.12
C THR A 180 3.21 16.58 -10.99
N LEU A 181 3.21 15.84 -9.87
CA LEU A 181 2.29 16.07 -8.75
C LEU A 181 2.77 17.15 -7.78
N LEU A 182 4.09 17.28 -7.63
CA LEU A 182 4.76 18.10 -6.62
C LEU A 182 5.90 18.91 -7.27
N PRO A 183 5.60 19.79 -8.22
CA PRO A 183 6.64 20.54 -8.94
C PRO A 183 7.54 21.36 -8.00
N GLU A 184 7.02 21.79 -6.84
CA GLU A 184 7.77 22.58 -5.86
C GLU A 184 8.70 21.72 -4.97
N VAL A 185 8.39 20.45 -4.74
CA VAL A 185 9.15 19.56 -3.85
C VAL A 185 10.36 18.96 -4.56
N VAL A 186 10.25 18.67 -5.85
CA VAL A 186 11.34 18.09 -6.66
C VAL A 186 12.42 19.11 -6.98
N ALA A 187 12.12 20.40 -6.98
CA ALA A 187 13.09 21.47 -7.23
C ALA A 187 14.14 21.63 -6.11
N VAL A 188 13.86 21.13 -4.89
CA VAL A 188 14.75 21.27 -3.71
C VAL A 188 15.72 20.09 -3.56
N SER A 189 15.51 18.99 -4.31
CA SER A 189 16.29 17.74 -4.19
C SER A 189 17.34 17.54 -5.31
N ARG A 190 17.67 18.60 -6.06
CA ARG A 190 18.72 18.60 -7.08
C ARG A 190 19.95 19.38 -6.66
#